data_ec9c81ce993e625bed11e5d47d55e8ad
#
_entry.id   ec9c81ce993e625bed11e5d47d55e8ad
#
_cell.length_a   1.000
_cell.length_b   1.000
_cell.length_c   1.000
_cell.angle_alpha   90.00
_cell.angle_beta   90.00
_cell.angle_gamma   90.00
#
_symmetry.space_group_name_H-M   'P 1'
#
loop_
_entity.id
_entity.type
_entity.pdbx_description
1 polymer ?
#
loop_
_entity_poly.entity_id
_entity_poly.type
_entity_poly.pdbx_seq_one_letter_code
_entity_poly.pdbx_strand_id
1 'polypeptide(L)'
;GLGDVYKRQAHRAYETKLIKIEDAAKKPLGAMETSNKRVINQFIHPDVLPTCQLSMGMTVLEPGSVWNTMPAHTHERRMEVYMYFEVPEDNVVFHMMGEGRETRHIVMQNEQAVISPSWSIHAGAGTSNYTFIWAMGGENQAFDDMDVIPTTELR
;
A
#
# COMPACT_ATOMS: atom_id res chain seq x y z
N GLY A 1 12.37 26.86 -21.35
CA GLY A 1 12.94 25.56 -21.10
C GLY A 1 11.88 24.50 -21.25
N LEU A 2 12.06 23.60 -22.18
CA LEU A 2 11.24 22.40 -22.26
C LEU A 2 11.56 21.58 -21.01
N GLY A 3 10.56 21.26 -20.21
CA GLY A 3 10.72 20.48 -19.00
C GLY A 3 11.41 19.16 -19.32
N ASP A 4 12.49 18.88 -18.62
CA ASP A 4 13.17 17.60 -18.73
C ASP A 4 12.18 16.49 -18.30
N VAL A 5 11.88 15.62 -19.25
CA VAL A 5 11.14 14.40 -18.94
C VAL A 5 12.13 13.46 -18.25
N TYR A 6 12.08 13.41 -16.93
CA TYR A 6 12.90 12.46 -16.18
C TYR A 6 12.41 11.04 -16.46
N LYS A 7 13.15 10.33 -17.29
CA LYS A 7 13.00 8.87 -17.41
C LYS A 7 13.87 8.23 -16.34
N ARG A 8 13.27 7.69 -15.30
CA ARG A 8 13.97 6.76 -14.42
C ARG A 8 14.07 5.41 -15.13
N GLN A 9 15.27 5.05 -15.53
CA GLN A 9 15.55 3.74 -16.09
C GLN A 9 16.17 2.84 -15.00
N ALA A 10 15.91 1.55 -15.11
CA ALA A 10 16.54 0.57 -14.24
C ALA A 10 18.08 0.61 -14.42
N HIS A 11 18.80 0.45 -13.33
CA HIS A 11 20.28 0.41 -13.35
C HIS A 11 20.82 -0.83 -14.05
N ARG A 12 20.01 -1.85 -14.21
CA ARG A 12 20.32 -3.10 -14.92
C ARG A 12 19.06 -3.68 -15.56
N ALA A 13 19.23 -4.57 -16.51
CA ALA A 13 18.14 -5.35 -17.07
C ALA A 13 17.69 -6.46 -16.09
N TYR A 14 16.40 -6.67 -16.03
CA TYR A 14 15.78 -7.79 -15.34
C TYR A 14 14.99 -8.63 -16.34
N GLU A 15 14.86 -9.91 -16.08
CA GLU A 15 14.06 -10.80 -16.90
C GLU A 15 12.57 -10.44 -16.79
N THR A 16 11.86 -10.57 -17.91
CA THR A 16 10.40 -10.52 -17.90
C THR A 16 9.86 -11.79 -17.25
N LYS A 17 9.08 -11.63 -16.18
CA LYS A 17 8.51 -12.76 -15.42
C LYS A 17 7.04 -12.52 -15.16
N LEU A 18 6.24 -13.56 -15.38
CA LEU A 18 4.87 -13.64 -14.89
C LEU A 18 4.88 -14.21 -13.46
N ILE A 19 4.26 -13.51 -12.52
CA ILE A 19 4.03 -14.02 -11.17
C ILE A 19 2.53 -14.20 -11.00
N LYS A 20 2.12 -15.43 -10.76
CA LYS A 20 0.73 -15.76 -10.48
C LYS A 20 0.44 -15.60 -8.98
N ILE A 21 -0.83 -15.53 -8.61
CA ILE A 21 -1.23 -15.38 -7.21
C ILE A 21 -0.79 -16.55 -6.32
N GLU A 22 -0.70 -17.75 -6.88
CA GLU A 22 -0.17 -18.92 -6.18
C GLU A 22 1.32 -18.83 -5.90
N ASP A 23 2.07 -18.06 -6.69
CA ASP A 23 3.52 -17.87 -6.55
C ASP A 23 3.88 -16.69 -5.61
N ALA A 24 2.89 -15.89 -5.21
CA ALA A 24 3.11 -14.77 -4.29
C ALA A 24 3.50 -15.26 -2.89
N ALA A 25 4.41 -14.57 -2.25
CA ALA A 25 4.71 -14.82 -0.84
C ALA A 25 3.55 -14.34 0.03
N LYS A 26 2.91 -15.25 0.75
CA LYS A 26 1.72 -14.98 1.57
C LYS A 26 2.09 -14.76 3.03
N LYS A 27 1.66 -13.65 3.60
CA LYS A 27 1.88 -13.29 5.00
C LYS A 27 0.54 -12.99 5.68
N PRO A 28 -0.03 -13.93 6.47
CA PRO A 28 -1.19 -13.65 7.30
C PRO A 28 -0.78 -12.73 8.47
N LEU A 29 -1.54 -11.68 8.72
CA LEU A 29 -1.27 -10.67 9.74
C LEU A 29 -2.57 -10.19 10.39
N GLY A 30 -2.42 -9.57 11.58
CA GLY A 30 -3.51 -8.96 12.31
C GLY A 30 -4.43 -9.95 12.98
N ALA A 31 -5.51 -9.43 13.55
CA ALA A 31 -6.50 -10.21 14.29
C ALA A 31 -7.91 -9.62 14.11
N MET A 32 -8.94 -10.41 14.32
CA MET A 32 -10.33 -9.94 14.25
C MET A 32 -10.64 -8.93 15.35
N GLU A 33 -10.08 -9.13 16.52
CA GLU A 33 -10.24 -8.26 17.70
C GLU A 33 -9.74 -6.84 17.45
N THR A 34 -8.82 -6.69 16.50
CA THR A 34 -8.27 -5.38 16.08
C THR A 34 -8.81 -4.93 14.73
N SER A 35 -9.81 -5.63 14.16
CA SER A 35 -10.47 -5.32 12.90
C SER A 35 -9.52 -5.20 11.69
N ASN A 36 -8.42 -5.95 11.71
CA ASN A 36 -7.36 -5.86 10.68
C ASN A 36 -6.77 -7.22 10.26
N LYS A 37 -7.49 -8.32 10.48
CA LYS A 37 -7.06 -9.64 10.02
C LYS A 37 -7.03 -9.67 8.49
N ARG A 38 -5.87 -10.02 7.92
CA ARG A 38 -5.60 -9.92 6.49
C ARG A 38 -4.53 -10.86 6.01
N VAL A 39 -4.47 -11.05 4.71
CA VAL A 39 -3.35 -11.72 4.03
C VAL A 39 -2.67 -10.73 3.09
N ILE A 40 -1.39 -10.54 3.26
CA ILE A 40 -0.54 -9.82 2.32
C ILE A 40 0.03 -10.81 1.32
N ASN A 41 -0.21 -10.57 0.03
CA ASN A 41 0.36 -11.31 -1.08
C ASN A 41 1.45 -10.44 -1.72
N GLN A 42 2.71 -10.80 -1.56
CA GLN A 42 3.84 -10.06 -2.12
C GLN A 42 4.18 -10.63 -3.50
N PHE A 43 4.05 -9.82 -4.54
CA PHE A 43 4.37 -10.19 -5.92
C PHE A 43 5.74 -9.64 -6.33
N ILE A 44 5.97 -8.35 -6.12
CA ILE A 44 7.24 -7.69 -6.41
C ILE A 44 7.84 -7.27 -5.06
N HIS A 45 8.73 -8.09 -4.59
CA HIS A 45 9.46 -7.90 -3.34
C HIS A 45 10.84 -8.54 -3.52
N PRO A 46 11.91 -8.05 -2.88
CA PRO A 46 13.26 -8.60 -3.05
C PRO A 46 13.35 -10.13 -2.91
N ASP A 47 12.53 -10.72 -2.03
CA ASP A 47 12.49 -12.16 -1.79
C ASP A 47 11.72 -12.96 -2.86
N VAL A 48 10.94 -12.32 -3.73
CA VAL A 48 10.11 -12.97 -4.75
C VAL A 48 10.59 -12.64 -6.14
N LEU A 49 10.69 -11.35 -6.45
CA LEU A 49 11.17 -10.81 -7.72
C LEU A 49 11.99 -9.55 -7.48
N PRO A 50 13.30 -9.60 -7.66
CA PRO A 50 14.12 -8.40 -7.55
C PRO A 50 13.82 -7.44 -8.70
N THR A 51 13.68 -6.17 -8.37
CA THR A 51 13.51 -5.06 -9.31
C THR A 51 14.47 -3.93 -8.94
N CYS A 52 14.50 -2.87 -9.76
CA CYS A 52 15.35 -1.72 -9.49
C CYS A 52 14.78 -0.85 -8.35
N GLN A 53 13.50 -0.47 -8.43
CA GLN A 53 12.89 0.49 -7.50
C GLN A 53 11.38 0.25 -7.30
N LEU A 54 10.87 -0.88 -7.73
CA LEU A 54 9.46 -1.19 -7.66
C LEU A 54 9.19 -2.29 -6.64
N SER A 55 8.19 -2.09 -5.79
CA SER A 55 7.62 -3.12 -4.93
C SER A 55 6.11 -3.11 -5.09
N MET A 56 5.47 -4.28 -5.12
CA MET A 56 4.03 -4.38 -5.29
C MET A 56 3.50 -5.64 -4.63
N GLY A 57 2.35 -5.51 -4.04
CA GLY A 57 1.59 -6.62 -3.51
C GLY A 57 0.10 -6.31 -3.43
N MET A 58 -0.62 -7.25 -2.89
CA MET A 58 -2.06 -7.18 -2.69
C MET A 58 -2.40 -7.60 -1.26
N THR A 59 -3.18 -6.81 -0.59
CA THR A 59 -3.69 -7.11 0.74
C THR A 59 -5.17 -7.41 0.66
N VAL A 60 -5.56 -8.58 1.15
CA VAL A 60 -6.95 -9.03 1.25
C VAL A 60 -7.36 -9.00 2.71
N LEU A 61 -8.34 -8.17 3.06
CA LEU A 61 -8.90 -8.14 4.41
C LEU A 61 -9.96 -9.23 4.54
N GLU A 62 -9.91 -9.96 5.66
CA GLU A 62 -10.95 -10.95 5.94
C GLU A 62 -12.28 -10.28 6.34
N PRO A 63 -13.43 -10.94 6.11
CA PRO A 63 -14.73 -10.42 6.57
C PRO A 63 -14.72 -9.99 8.03
N GLY A 64 -15.20 -8.77 8.30
CA GLY A 64 -15.15 -8.14 9.63
C GLY A 64 -13.88 -7.33 9.90
N SER A 65 -12.90 -7.39 9.03
CA SER A 65 -11.71 -6.55 9.09
C SER A 65 -11.85 -5.38 8.13
N VAL A 66 -11.63 -4.18 8.63
CA VAL A 66 -11.95 -2.95 7.87
C VAL A 66 -10.81 -1.94 7.84
N TRP A 67 -9.72 -2.17 8.58
CA TRP A 67 -8.62 -1.21 8.69
C TRP A 67 -7.28 -1.80 8.26
N ASN A 68 -6.60 -1.11 7.35
CA ASN A 68 -5.21 -1.23 6.94
C ASN A 68 -4.75 0.07 6.26
N THR A 69 -3.54 0.57 6.40
CA THR A 69 -2.35 -0.03 6.99
C THR A 69 -2.30 0.23 8.49
N MET A 70 -1.87 -0.78 9.23
CA MET A 70 -1.67 -0.70 10.67
C MET A 70 -0.27 -1.22 11.03
N PRO A 71 0.58 -0.48 11.74
CA PRO A 71 0.39 0.91 12.16
C PRO A 71 0.49 1.89 10.99
N ALA A 72 -0.12 3.08 11.13
CA ALA A 72 0.09 4.18 10.19
C ALA A 72 1.56 4.61 10.23
N HIS A 73 2.12 4.93 9.08
CA HIS A 73 3.53 5.28 8.95
C HIS A 73 3.79 6.12 7.71
N THR A 74 4.97 6.74 7.66
CA THR A 74 5.54 7.36 6.46
C THR A 74 6.83 6.65 6.07
N HIS A 75 7.32 6.91 4.86
CA HIS A 75 8.63 6.44 4.38
C HIS A 75 9.16 7.38 3.30
N GLU A 76 10.22 8.09 3.59
CA GLU A 76 10.63 9.25 2.80
C GLU A 76 11.16 8.95 1.39
N ARG A 77 11.77 7.80 1.15
CA ARG A 77 12.46 7.53 -0.12
C ARG A 77 11.69 6.71 -1.13
N ARG A 78 10.40 6.54 -0.90
CA ARG A 78 9.48 5.87 -1.83
C ARG A 78 8.07 6.43 -1.69
N MET A 79 7.40 6.60 -2.80
CA MET A 79 5.97 6.93 -2.84
C MET A 79 5.14 5.64 -2.92
N GLU A 80 3.87 5.73 -2.62
CA GLU A 80 2.97 4.59 -2.68
C GLU A 80 1.66 4.92 -3.40
N VAL A 81 1.15 3.93 -4.10
CA VAL A 81 -0.17 3.98 -4.74
C VAL A 81 -1.02 2.87 -4.14
N TYR A 82 -2.23 3.19 -3.71
CA TYR A 82 -3.23 2.20 -3.37
C TYR A 82 -4.32 2.16 -4.44
N MET A 83 -4.65 0.99 -4.90
CA MET A 83 -5.84 0.75 -5.72
C MET A 83 -6.78 -0.17 -4.95
N TYR A 84 -7.95 0.35 -4.59
CA TYR A 84 -8.98 -0.39 -3.87
C TYR A 84 -9.87 -1.15 -4.83
N PHE A 85 -10.19 -2.39 -4.51
CA PHE A 85 -11.13 -3.20 -5.26
C PHE A 85 -11.82 -4.24 -4.36
N GLU A 86 -12.79 -4.97 -4.91
CA GLU A 86 -13.69 -5.80 -4.10
C GLU A 86 -14.35 -5.00 -2.97
N VAL A 87 -14.61 -3.71 -3.23
CA VAL A 87 -15.42 -2.85 -2.36
C VAL A 87 -16.87 -3.01 -2.81
N PRO A 88 -17.78 -3.51 -1.94
CA PRO A 88 -19.18 -3.67 -2.30
C PRO A 88 -19.83 -2.33 -2.70
N GLU A 89 -20.84 -2.35 -3.59
CA GLU A 89 -21.42 -1.16 -4.23
C GLU A 89 -21.89 -0.08 -3.22
N ASP A 90 -22.48 -0.52 -2.10
CA ASP A 90 -22.97 0.39 -1.04
C ASP A 90 -21.91 0.71 0.03
N ASN A 91 -20.63 0.45 -0.25
CA ASN A 91 -19.54 0.63 0.69
C ASN A 91 -18.46 1.54 0.13
N VAL A 92 -17.68 2.10 1.05
CA VAL A 92 -16.55 2.99 0.71
C VAL A 92 -15.35 2.68 1.61
N VAL A 93 -14.20 3.16 1.19
CA VAL A 93 -12.99 3.19 2.02
C VAL A 93 -12.58 4.64 2.24
N PHE A 94 -12.39 5.04 3.48
CA PHE A 94 -11.81 6.33 3.84
C PHE A 94 -10.29 6.17 3.82
N HIS A 95 -9.66 6.64 2.76
CA HIS A 95 -8.20 6.65 2.66
C HIS A 95 -7.66 7.86 3.39
N MET A 96 -6.97 7.63 4.49
CA MET A 96 -6.31 8.68 5.28
C MET A 96 -4.94 8.97 4.72
N MET A 97 -4.63 10.24 4.51
CA MET A 97 -3.35 10.74 4.03
C MET A 97 -3.02 12.09 4.67
N GLY A 98 -1.85 12.61 4.38
CA GLY A 98 -1.31 13.83 4.98
C GLY A 98 -0.27 13.53 6.04
N GLU A 99 0.14 14.54 6.76
CA GLU A 99 1.01 14.36 7.93
C GLU A 99 0.19 13.72 9.07
N GLY A 100 0.82 12.86 9.86
CA GLY A 100 0.10 12.11 10.89
C GLY A 100 -0.64 12.96 11.91
N ARG A 101 -0.19 14.21 12.13
CA ARG A 101 -0.84 15.17 13.04
C ARG A 101 -1.81 16.12 12.35
N GLU A 102 -1.95 16.01 11.05
CA GLU A 102 -2.90 16.78 10.25
C GLU A 102 -3.39 15.91 9.08
N THR A 103 -4.19 14.91 9.39
CA THR A 103 -4.68 13.97 8.39
C THR A 103 -5.88 14.52 7.63
N ARG A 104 -6.02 14.07 6.40
CA ARG A 104 -7.20 14.26 5.56
C ARG A 104 -7.64 12.90 5.05
N HIS A 105 -8.87 12.78 4.61
CA HIS A 105 -9.33 11.56 3.98
C HIS A 105 -9.90 11.81 2.60
N ILE A 106 -9.78 10.80 1.76
CA ILE A 106 -10.43 10.72 0.45
C ILE A 106 -11.38 9.54 0.52
N VAL A 107 -12.62 9.75 0.08
CA VAL A 107 -13.60 8.67 -0.02
C VAL A 107 -13.33 7.89 -1.30
N MET A 108 -12.98 6.63 -1.16
CA MET A 108 -12.63 5.73 -2.27
C MET A 108 -13.75 4.72 -2.50
N GLN A 109 -14.05 4.47 -3.74
CA GLN A 109 -14.98 3.45 -4.21
C GLN A 109 -14.24 2.31 -4.89
N ASN A 110 -14.99 1.31 -5.34
CA ASN A 110 -14.43 0.19 -6.07
C ASN A 110 -13.65 0.63 -7.32
N GLU A 111 -12.50 0.01 -7.58
CA GLU A 111 -11.61 0.27 -8.71
C GLU A 111 -11.06 1.70 -8.80
N GLN A 112 -10.93 2.36 -7.66
CA GLN A 112 -10.29 3.67 -7.57
C GLN A 112 -8.89 3.57 -6.96
N ALA A 113 -7.98 4.42 -7.45
CA ALA A 113 -6.61 4.50 -6.98
C ALA A 113 -6.29 5.88 -6.41
N VAL A 114 -5.39 5.91 -5.43
CA VAL A 114 -4.89 7.12 -4.79
C VAL A 114 -3.38 7.07 -4.71
N ILE A 115 -2.74 8.23 -4.91
CA ILE A 115 -1.29 8.40 -4.82
C ILE A 115 -0.96 9.04 -3.48
N SER A 116 -0.11 8.37 -2.70
CA SER A 116 0.43 8.89 -1.44
C SER A 116 1.89 9.29 -1.64
N PRO A 117 2.21 10.58 -1.53
CA PRO A 117 3.60 11.03 -1.52
C PRO A 117 4.40 10.44 -0.37
N SER A 118 5.72 10.44 -0.46
CA SER A 118 6.60 9.83 0.53
C SER A 118 6.43 10.38 1.97
N TRP A 119 6.10 11.65 2.10
CA TRP A 119 5.87 12.32 3.39
C TRP A 119 4.49 12.03 4.01
N SER A 120 3.58 11.44 3.25
CA SER A 120 2.19 11.21 3.66
C SER A 120 2.02 9.82 4.27
N ILE A 121 1.22 9.73 5.32
CA ILE A 121 0.66 8.44 5.72
C ILE A 121 -0.25 7.89 4.63
N HIS A 122 -0.50 6.61 4.68
CA HIS A 122 -1.41 5.90 3.78
C HIS A 122 -2.08 4.78 4.57
N ALA A 123 -3.33 4.98 4.92
CA ALA A 123 -4.13 4.00 5.65
C ALA A 123 -5.57 4.06 5.17
N GLY A 124 -6.28 2.96 5.23
CA GLY A 124 -7.68 2.88 4.82
C GLY A 124 -8.56 2.31 5.93
N ALA A 125 -9.73 2.91 6.12
CA ALA A 125 -10.78 2.37 6.97
C ALA A 125 -12.06 2.21 6.14
N GLY A 126 -12.47 0.97 5.91
CA GLY A 126 -13.65 0.65 5.11
C GLY A 126 -14.92 0.55 5.91
N THR A 127 -16.06 0.72 5.26
CA THR A 127 -17.39 0.39 5.82
C THR A 127 -17.71 -1.09 5.68
N SER A 128 -16.89 -1.84 4.94
CA SER A 128 -16.85 -3.30 4.84
C SER A 128 -15.40 -3.73 4.63
N ASN A 129 -15.12 -5.04 4.62
CA ASN A 129 -13.82 -5.52 4.16
C ASN A 129 -13.62 -5.22 2.68
N TYR A 130 -12.38 -5.10 2.29
CA TYR A 130 -11.97 -4.76 0.93
C TYR A 130 -10.62 -5.41 0.61
N THR A 131 -10.28 -5.39 -0.64
CA THR A 131 -8.95 -5.75 -1.12
C THR A 131 -8.29 -4.50 -1.70
N PHE A 132 -6.97 -4.40 -1.59
CA PHE A 132 -6.23 -3.33 -2.26
C PHE A 132 -4.88 -3.80 -2.75
N ILE A 133 -4.50 -3.29 -3.90
CA ILE A 133 -3.13 -3.36 -4.42
C ILE A 133 -2.37 -2.18 -3.85
N TRP A 134 -1.19 -2.45 -3.33
CA TRP A 134 -0.22 -1.43 -2.98
C TRP A 134 0.99 -1.55 -3.91
N ALA A 135 1.42 -0.44 -4.44
CA ALA A 135 2.59 -0.35 -5.30
C ALA A 135 3.46 0.82 -4.87
N MET A 136 4.73 0.57 -4.68
CA MET A 136 5.70 1.58 -4.25
C MET A 136 6.77 1.76 -5.31
N GLY A 137 7.12 3.02 -5.55
CA GLY A 137 8.21 3.39 -6.43
C GLY A 137 9.23 4.24 -5.68
N GLY A 138 10.46 3.79 -5.65
CA GLY A 138 11.53 4.49 -4.96
C GLY A 138 12.66 3.57 -4.52
N GLU A 139 13.51 4.08 -3.67
CA GLU A 139 14.59 3.33 -3.03
C GLU A 139 14.04 2.53 -1.83
N ASN A 140 14.86 1.76 -1.16
CA ASN A 140 14.53 1.01 0.05
C ASN A 140 13.33 0.06 -0.08
N GLN A 141 13.56 -1.05 -0.73
CA GLN A 141 12.53 -2.08 -0.97
C GLN A 141 12.36 -3.08 0.19
N ALA A 142 13.18 -2.98 1.24
CA ALA A 142 13.19 -3.92 2.36
C ALA A 142 12.12 -3.62 3.43
N PHE A 143 11.44 -2.47 3.34
CA PHE A 143 10.42 -1.99 4.30
C PHE A 143 10.94 -1.75 5.73
N ASP A 144 12.24 -1.47 5.88
CA ASP A 144 12.89 -1.17 7.15
C ASP A 144 13.01 0.34 7.42
N ASP A 145 12.46 1.16 6.54
CA ASP A 145 12.47 2.63 6.58
C ASP A 145 11.16 3.25 7.04
N MET A 146 10.29 2.48 7.68
CA MET A 146 8.98 2.96 8.11
C MET A 146 9.09 3.79 9.39
N ASP A 147 8.70 5.06 9.31
CA ASP A 147 8.52 5.95 10.46
C ASP A 147 7.09 5.78 10.98
N VAL A 148 6.96 4.96 12.02
CA VAL A 148 5.67 4.60 12.60
C VAL A 148 5.09 5.75 13.42
N ILE A 149 3.81 6.03 13.22
CA ILE A 149 3.05 7.02 13.98
C ILE A 149 2.06 6.28 14.88
N PRO A 150 2.16 6.43 16.20
CA PRO A 150 1.19 5.84 17.12
C PRO A 150 -0.24 6.26 16.79
N THR A 151 -1.18 5.33 16.78
CA THR A 151 -2.58 5.61 16.44
C THR A 151 -3.19 6.71 17.31
N THR A 152 -2.76 6.83 18.56
CA THR A 152 -3.23 7.87 19.48
C THR A 152 -2.69 9.28 19.16
N GLU A 153 -1.72 9.40 18.27
CA GLU A 153 -1.15 10.67 17.81
C GLU A 153 -1.75 11.16 16.49
N LEU A 154 -2.51 10.32 15.79
CA LEU A 154 -3.18 10.72 14.56
C LEU A 154 -4.23 11.81 14.83
N ARG A 155 -4.22 12.86 14.00
CA ARG A 155 -5.14 14.02 14.09
C ARG A 155 -5.65 14.37 12.69
#